data_569b3143663d5e1eb5fd50a9283595e3
#
_entry.id   569b3143663d5e1eb5fd50a9283595e3
#
_cell.length_a   1.000
_cell.length_b   1.000
_cell.length_c   1.000
_cell.angle_alpha   90.00
_cell.angle_beta   90.00
_cell.angle_gamma   90.00
#
_symmetry.space_group_name_H-M   'P 1'
#
loop_
_entity.id
_entity.type
_entity.pdbx_description
1 polymer ?
#
loop_
_entity_poly.entity_id
_entity_poly.type
_entity_poly.pdbx_seq_one_letter_code
_entity_poly.pdbx_strand_id
1 'polypeptide(L)'
;MCRTSNNKAEEFLKKLELNPKVGYFNAGVILFDLDNIRKKITTQTFFDCLEENREKIVWLDQDVLNIVFADDKKLLEQQVYNFTFFSDTLFSKDELEKIKQEIYILHYIGAEKPWDSTYQNTTIKIFRHYARKQENLFESLKFEISYLWKCTLRKLRG
;
A
#
# COMPACT_ATOMS: atom_id res chain seq x y z
N MET A 1 1.93 7.47 -10.92
CA MET A 1 0.96 8.61 -10.85
C MET A 1 -0.38 8.09 -11.32
N CYS A 2 -1.23 7.65 -10.38
CA CYS A 2 -2.57 7.17 -10.75
C CYS A 2 -3.36 8.39 -11.23
N ARG A 3 -3.50 8.54 -12.54
CA ARG A 3 -4.40 9.52 -13.17
C ARG A 3 -5.85 9.03 -13.08
N THR A 4 -6.36 8.91 -11.87
CA THR A 4 -7.79 9.11 -11.69
C THR A 4 -8.02 10.60 -11.93
N SER A 5 -8.94 10.93 -12.81
CA SER A 5 -9.26 12.34 -13.09
C SER A 5 -9.38 13.08 -11.76
N ASN A 6 -8.76 14.25 -11.60
CA ASN A 6 -8.81 15.06 -10.38
C ASN A 6 -10.22 15.15 -9.78
N ASN A 7 -11.25 15.14 -10.63
CA ASN A 7 -12.65 15.20 -10.25
C ASN A 7 -13.12 14.02 -9.36
N LYS A 8 -12.72 12.77 -9.67
CA LYS A 8 -13.16 11.61 -8.87
C LYS A 8 -12.51 11.56 -7.49
N ALA A 9 -11.25 11.97 -7.39
CA ALA A 9 -10.56 12.06 -6.11
C ALA A 9 -11.16 13.17 -5.23
N GLU A 10 -11.46 14.32 -5.80
CA GLU A 10 -12.12 15.41 -5.09
C GLU A 10 -13.55 15.06 -4.66
N GLU A 11 -14.29 14.35 -5.52
CA GLU A 11 -15.65 13.86 -5.21
C GLU A 11 -15.65 12.86 -4.05
N PHE A 12 -14.65 11.96 -4.03
CA PHE A 12 -14.46 11.03 -2.93
C PHE A 12 -14.12 11.74 -1.61
N LEU A 13 -13.22 12.72 -1.63
CA LEU A 13 -12.89 13.51 -0.45
C LEU A 13 -14.10 14.32 0.07
N LYS A 14 -14.90 14.87 -0.83
CA LYS A 14 -16.16 15.56 -0.48
C LYS A 14 -17.17 14.60 0.16
N LYS A 15 -17.27 13.36 -0.34
CA LYS A 15 -18.13 12.34 0.26
C LYS A 15 -17.74 12.04 1.71
N LEU A 16 -16.44 12.01 2.00
CA LEU A 16 -15.89 11.84 3.36
C LEU A 16 -15.87 13.13 4.18
N GLU A 17 -16.37 14.25 3.63
CA GLU A 17 -16.33 15.58 4.25
C GLU A 17 -14.91 16.07 4.59
N LEU A 18 -13.91 15.56 3.86
CA LEU A 18 -12.52 15.94 4.02
C LEU A 18 -12.18 17.17 3.18
N ASN A 19 -11.42 18.10 3.75
CA ASN A 19 -10.89 19.22 3.00
C ASN A 19 -9.82 18.74 1.98
N PRO A 20 -9.99 18.96 0.67
CA PRO A 20 -9.03 18.54 -0.33
C PRO A 20 -7.61 19.08 -0.13
N LYS A 21 -7.47 20.22 0.54
CA LYS A 21 -6.16 20.82 0.85
C LYS A 21 -5.36 20.05 1.90
N VAL A 22 -6.04 19.31 2.77
CA VAL A 22 -5.41 18.50 3.82
C VAL A 22 -4.87 17.19 3.27
N GLY A 23 -5.38 16.75 2.12
CA GLY A 23 -4.97 15.54 1.43
C GLY A 23 -5.49 14.26 2.11
N TYR A 24 -5.23 13.15 1.44
CA TYR A 24 -5.64 11.81 1.86
C TYR A 24 -4.42 10.88 1.77
N PHE A 25 -4.17 10.08 2.82
CA PHE A 25 -3.03 9.17 2.88
C PHE A 25 -3.47 7.71 2.78
N ASN A 26 -2.59 6.88 2.23
CA ASN A 26 -2.72 5.45 2.28
C ASN A 26 -2.26 4.94 3.66
N ALA A 27 -3.10 4.15 4.32
CA ALA A 27 -2.89 3.69 5.70
C ALA A 27 -1.84 2.57 5.86
N GLY A 28 -1.20 2.12 4.78
CA GLY A 28 -0.22 1.05 4.85
C GLY A 28 1.12 1.44 5.48
N VAL A 29 1.43 2.74 5.56
CA VAL A 29 2.63 3.26 6.23
C VAL A 29 2.26 4.51 7.02
N ILE A 30 2.27 4.40 8.35
CA ILE A 30 1.93 5.50 9.27
C ILE A 30 2.95 5.53 10.40
N LEU A 31 3.39 6.73 10.76
CA LEU A 31 4.13 6.99 11.98
C LEU A 31 3.25 7.77 12.95
N PHE A 32 2.96 7.18 14.10
CA PHE A 32 2.13 7.79 15.14
C PHE A 32 2.96 8.48 16.23
N ASP A 33 2.60 9.72 16.56
CA ASP A 33 2.99 10.38 17.81
C ASP A 33 2.06 9.89 18.93
N LEU A 34 2.42 8.76 19.56
CA LEU A 34 1.59 8.11 20.54
C LEU A 34 1.33 8.96 21.80
N ASP A 35 2.27 9.82 22.17
CA ASP A 35 2.12 10.66 23.35
C ASP A 35 1.05 11.74 23.15
N ASN A 36 0.98 12.30 21.94
CA ASN A 36 -0.07 13.26 21.60
C ASN A 36 -1.40 12.58 21.31
N ILE A 37 -1.41 11.46 20.60
CA ILE A 37 -2.64 10.73 20.29
C ILE A 37 -3.37 10.30 21.56
N ARG A 38 -2.67 9.70 22.52
CA ARG A 38 -3.26 9.22 23.78
C ARG A 38 -3.93 10.30 24.62
N LYS A 39 -3.57 11.57 24.42
CA LYS A 39 -4.18 12.71 25.11
C LYS A 39 -5.52 13.14 24.51
N LYS A 40 -5.73 12.86 23.22
CA LYS A 40 -6.86 13.42 22.44
C LYS A 40 -7.82 12.34 21.95
N ILE A 41 -7.32 11.13 21.66
CA ILE A 41 -8.02 10.10 20.91
C ILE A 41 -8.08 8.82 21.74
N THR A 42 -9.25 8.23 21.82
CA THR A 42 -9.50 6.94 22.46
C THR A 42 -9.90 5.91 21.41
N THR A 43 -9.95 4.66 21.80
CA THR A 43 -10.49 3.59 20.94
C THR A 43 -11.94 3.89 20.53
N GLN A 44 -12.73 4.48 21.43
CA GLN A 44 -14.12 4.85 21.16
C GLN A 44 -14.23 5.89 20.04
N THR A 45 -13.29 6.82 19.93
CA THR A 45 -13.25 7.82 18.84
C THR A 45 -13.29 7.17 17.45
N PHE A 46 -12.59 6.03 17.27
CA PHE A 46 -12.59 5.31 15.99
C PHE A 46 -13.92 4.59 15.74
N PHE A 47 -14.53 4.03 16.77
CA PHE A 47 -15.84 3.37 16.64
C PHE A 47 -16.95 4.38 16.36
N ASP A 48 -16.95 5.52 17.05
CA ASP A 48 -17.91 6.59 16.82
C ASP A 48 -17.78 7.13 15.38
N CYS A 49 -16.55 7.37 14.93
CA CYS A 49 -16.28 7.79 13.54
C CYS A 49 -16.79 6.77 12.52
N LEU A 50 -16.59 5.49 12.77
CA LEU A 50 -17.07 4.40 11.90
C LEU A 50 -18.60 4.38 11.83
N GLU A 51 -19.30 4.49 12.96
CA GLU A 51 -20.76 4.49 13.00
C GLU A 51 -21.35 5.72 12.31
N GLU A 52 -20.81 6.92 12.59
CA GLU A 52 -21.27 8.18 12.00
C GLU A 52 -21.06 8.26 10.48
N ASN A 53 -20.02 7.58 9.96
CA ASN A 53 -19.62 7.66 8.56
C ASN A 53 -19.82 6.36 7.78
N ARG A 54 -20.55 5.38 8.32
CA ARG A 54 -20.70 4.03 7.79
C ARG A 54 -21.07 3.98 6.30
N GLU A 55 -21.97 4.85 5.86
CA GLU A 55 -22.44 4.90 4.45
C GLU A 55 -21.45 5.61 3.52
N LYS A 56 -20.50 6.38 4.07
CA LYS A 56 -19.50 7.12 3.32
C LYS A 56 -18.22 6.33 3.14
N ILE A 57 -17.90 5.44 4.09
CA ILE A 57 -16.66 4.65 4.16
C ILE A 57 -16.62 3.63 3.02
N VAL A 58 -15.50 3.58 2.32
CA VAL A 58 -15.20 2.65 1.22
C VAL A 58 -13.96 1.81 1.53
N TRP A 59 -12.92 2.44 2.05
CA TRP A 59 -11.62 1.84 2.33
C TRP A 59 -11.42 1.56 3.84
N LEU A 60 -12.49 1.15 4.52
CA LEU A 60 -12.48 0.67 5.91
C LEU A 60 -11.62 1.54 6.85
N ASP A 61 -10.58 0.95 7.43
CA ASP A 61 -9.64 1.59 8.37
C ASP A 61 -8.94 2.82 7.79
N GLN A 62 -8.64 2.81 6.51
CA GLN A 62 -7.96 3.92 5.85
C GLN A 62 -8.83 5.19 5.85
N ASP A 63 -10.13 5.06 5.57
CA ASP A 63 -11.05 6.21 5.59
C ASP A 63 -11.24 6.73 7.01
N VAL A 64 -11.44 5.83 7.98
CA VAL A 64 -11.58 6.18 9.40
C VAL A 64 -10.36 6.95 9.89
N LEU A 65 -9.15 6.46 9.59
CA LEU A 65 -7.90 7.14 9.96
C LEU A 65 -7.77 8.51 9.29
N ASN A 66 -8.16 8.64 8.02
CA ASN A 66 -8.13 9.93 7.33
C ASN A 66 -9.14 10.94 7.89
N ILE A 67 -10.30 10.48 8.38
CA ILE A 67 -11.30 11.33 9.04
C ILE A 67 -10.82 11.73 10.43
N VAL A 68 -10.43 10.76 11.27
CA VAL A 68 -10.02 11.01 12.66
C VAL A 68 -8.78 11.92 12.73
N PHE A 69 -7.85 11.76 11.81
CA PHE A 69 -6.62 12.58 11.75
C PHE A 69 -6.67 13.68 10.69
N ALA A 70 -7.86 14.14 10.28
CA ALA A 70 -7.99 15.10 9.20
C ALA A 70 -7.11 16.35 9.42
N ASP A 71 -7.17 16.92 10.61
CA ASP A 71 -6.50 18.18 10.97
C ASP A 71 -5.16 17.98 11.73
N ASP A 72 -4.83 16.74 12.10
CA ASP A 72 -3.66 16.44 12.95
C ASP A 72 -2.74 15.41 12.26
N LYS A 73 -2.36 15.70 11.01
CA LYS A 73 -1.46 14.85 10.22
C LYS A 73 -0.44 15.65 9.43
N LYS A 74 0.71 15.03 9.18
CA LYS A 74 1.71 15.51 8.23
C LYS A 74 1.88 14.47 7.12
N LEU A 75 1.57 14.85 5.89
CA LEU A 75 1.83 13.99 4.74
C LEU A 75 3.32 14.00 4.41
N LEU A 76 3.89 12.82 4.30
CA LEU A 76 5.23 12.61 3.76
C LEU A 76 5.16 12.38 2.25
N GLU A 77 6.30 12.48 1.59
CA GLU A 77 6.41 12.21 0.15
C GLU A 77 6.09 10.73 -0.13
N GLN A 78 4.88 10.47 -0.62
CA GLN A 78 4.38 9.12 -0.87
C GLN A 78 5.27 8.34 -1.82
N GLN A 79 5.87 9.00 -2.80
CA GLN A 79 6.74 8.36 -3.80
C GLN A 79 8.03 7.82 -3.19
N VAL A 80 8.41 8.28 -2.01
CA VAL A 80 9.63 7.89 -1.30
C VAL A 80 9.32 6.95 -0.13
N TYR A 81 8.35 7.32 0.71
CA TYR A 81 8.06 6.66 1.99
C TYR A 81 6.88 5.70 1.96
N ASN A 82 6.12 5.66 0.87
CA ASN A 82 5.02 4.72 0.68
C ASN A 82 4.75 4.55 -0.83
N PHE A 83 5.76 4.12 -1.57
CA PHE A 83 5.60 3.92 -3.01
C PHE A 83 4.68 2.74 -3.27
N THR A 84 3.52 3.04 -3.85
CA THR A 84 2.48 2.06 -4.17
C THR A 84 2.29 1.91 -5.67
N PHE A 85 1.90 0.72 -6.10
CA PHE A 85 1.55 0.41 -7.49
C PHE A 85 0.56 -0.74 -7.52
N PHE A 86 -0.14 -0.90 -8.62
CA PHE A 86 -1.00 -2.05 -8.85
C PHE A 86 -0.19 -3.21 -9.43
N SER A 87 -0.68 -4.44 -9.23
CA SER A 87 0.02 -5.66 -9.67
C SER A 87 0.22 -5.75 -11.18
N ASP A 88 -0.61 -5.07 -11.96
CA ASP A 88 -0.54 -4.96 -13.42
C ASP A 88 0.39 -3.83 -13.93
N THR A 89 0.95 -3.02 -13.04
CA THR A 89 1.90 -1.98 -13.40
C THR A 89 3.21 -2.59 -13.89
N LEU A 90 3.61 -2.26 -15.11
CA LEU A 90 4.86 -2.73 -15.69
C LEU A 90 5.95 -1.67 -15.52
N PHE A 91 7.09 -2.09 -14.99
CA PHE A 91 8.28 -1.26 -14.83
C PHE A 91 9.39 -1.73 -15.77
N SER A 92 10.03 -0.80 -16.46
CA SER A 92 11.28 -1.02 -17.19
C SER A 92 12.43 -1.37 -16.23
N LYS A 93 13.56 -1.83 -16.76
CA LYS A 93 14.76 -2.09 -15.94
C LYS A 93 15.27 -0.84 -15.24
N ASP A 94 15.27 0.29 -15.95
CA ASP A 94 15.78 1.56 -15.43
C ASP A 94 14.88 2.10 -14.32
N GLU A 95 13.56 1.98 -14.47
CA GLU A 95 12.60 2.33 -13.40
C GLU A 95 12.77 1.44 -12.18
N LEU A 96 13.01 0.14 -12.33
CA LEU A 96 13.27 -0.76 -11.19
C LEU A 96 14.58 -0.41 -10.45
N GLU A 97 15.62 -0.02 -11.17
CA GLU A 97 16.87 0.43 -10.52
C GLU A 97 16.66 1.76 -9.79
N LYS A 98 15.91 2.69 -10.36
CA LYS A 98 15.53 3.94 -9.71
C LYS A 98 14.70 3.69 -8.44
N ILE A 99 13.71 2.80 -8.51
CA ILE A 99 12.91 2.38 -7.35
C ILE A 99 13.83 1.87 -6.23
N LYS A 100 14.80 1.01 -6.52
CA LYS A 100 15.73 0.48 -5.52
C LYS A 100 16.63 1.54 -4.87
N GLN A 101 16.98 2.60 -5.60
CA GLN A 101 17.92 3.64 -5.14
C GLN A 101 17.22 4.77 -4.38
N GLU A 102 16.01 5.16 -4.79
CA GLU A 102 15.36 6.39 -4.33
C GLU A 102 14.20 6.12 -3.35
N ILE A 103 13.67 4.90 -3.31
CA ILE A 103 12.47 4.57 -2.53
C ILE A 103 12.86 3.84 -1.25
N TYR A 104 12.46 4.40 -0.11
CA TYR A 104 12.69 3.79 1.20
C TYR A 104 11.70 2.67 1.51
N ILE A 105 10.43 2.84 1.16
CA ILE A 105 9.39 1.84 1.43
C ILE A 105 8.63 1.55 0.15
N LEU A 106 8.75 0.30 -0.32
CA LEU A 106 7.99 -0.24 -1.43
C LEU A 106 6.79 -1.03 -0.87
N HIS A 107 5.60 -0.50 -1.08
CA HIS A 107 4.38 -1.05 -0.53
C HIS A 107 3.57 -1.81 -1.61
N TYR A 108 3.48 -3.12 -1.44
CA TYR A 108 2.70 -3.99 -2.32
C TYR A 108 1.21 -3.95 -1.94
N ILE A 109 0.42 -3.13 -2.63
CA ILE A 109 -1.01 -2.97 -2.42
C ILE A 109 -1.82 -4.03 -3.18
N GLY A 110 -3.11 -4.15 -2.84
CA GLY A 110 -4.06 -5.05 -3.51
C GLY A 110 -4.01 -6.49 -3.01
N ALA A 111 -4.81 -7.35 -3.64
CA ALA A 111 -4.98 -8.74 -3.24
C ALA A 111 -3.77 -9.61 -3.61
N GLU A 112 -3.17 -9.37 -4.77
CA GLU A 112 -2.00 -10.11 -5.24
C GLU A 112 -0.72 -9.63 -4.54
N LYS A 113 0.01 -10.57 -3.97
CA LYS A 113 1.20 -10.30 -3.16
C LYS A 113 2.45 -10.96 -3.75
N PRO A 114 3.66 -10.38 -3.58
CA PRO A 114 4.89 -10.90 -4.18
C PRO A 114 5.32 -12.27 -3.65
N TRP A 115 4.76 -12.73 -2.53
CA TRP A 115 4.93 -14.10 -2.03
C TRP A 115 3.94 -15.08 -2.63
N ASP A 116 2.92 -14.60 -3.34
CA ASP A 116 1.99 -15.46 -4.06
C ASP A 116 2.59 -15.91 -5.39
N SER A 117 2.43 -17.17 -5.67
CA SER A 117 2.91 -17.75 -6.93
C SER A 117 2.19 -17.20 -8.18
N THR A 118 1.10 -16.47 -7.98
CA THR A 118 0.33 -15.82 -9.04
C THR A 118 0.85 -14.44 -9.40
N TYR A 119 1.69 -13.86 -8.55
CA TYR A 119 2.22 -12.51 -8.75
C TYR A 119 3.12 -12.42 -9.98
N GLN A 120 2.78 -11.55 -10.92
CA GLN A 120 3.47 -11.44 -12.21
C GLN A 120 4.27 -10.15 -12.40
N ASN A 121 4.13 -9.19 -11.47
CA ASN A 121 4.81 -7.91 -11.60
C ASN A 121 6.34 -8.05 -11.48
N THR A 122 7.06 -7.26 -12.25
CA THR A 122 8.52 -7.26 -12.30
C THR A 122 9.18 -6.91 -10.97
N THR A 123 8.47 -6.19 -10.08
CA THR A 123 8.93 -5.84 -8.72
C THR A 123 9.11 -7.04 -7.80
N ILE A 124 8.63 -8.23 -8.19
CA ILE A 124 8.92 -9.49 -7.48
C ILE A 124 10.44 -9.71 -7.32
N LYS A 125 11.25 -9.19 -8.26
CA LYS A 125 12.71 -9.27 -8.18
C LYS A 125 13.27 -8.49 -6.99
N ILE A 126 12.65 -7.35 -6.66
CA ILE A 126 13.03 -6.54 -5.50
C ILE A 126 12.64 -7.29 -4.23
N PHE A 127 11.40 -7.76 -4.13
CA PHE A 127 10.94 -8.56 -2.99
C PHE A 127 11.87 -9.75 -2.73
N ARG A 128 12.16 -10.55 -3.75
CA ARG A 128 13.03 -11.74 -3.63
C ARG A 128 14.45 -11.40 -3.21
N HIS A 129 14.99 -10.26 -3.67
CA HIS A 129 16.32 -9.83 -3.27
C HIS A 129 16.40 -9.64 -1.76
N TYR A 130 15.37 -9.06 -1.12
CA TYR A 130 15.32 -8.86 0.32
C TYR A 130 14.88 -10.12 1.08
N ALA A 131 13.91 -10.86 0.59
CA ALA A 131 13.45 -12.11 1.21
C ALA A 131 14.60 -13.12 1.36
N ARG A 132 15.43 -13.31 0.34
CA ARG A 132 16.61 -14.18 0.40
C ARG A 132 17.63 -13.83 1.47
N LYS A 133 17.66 -12.58 1.91
CA LYS A 133 18.55 -12.16 3.02
C LYS A 133 18.03 -12.56 4.38
N GLN A 134 16.73 -12.81 4.49
CA GLN A 134 16.04 -13.16 5.73
C GLN A 134 15.78 -14.65 5.86
N GLU A 135 15.62 -15.35 4.73
CA GLU A 135 15.30 -16.76 4.67
C GLU A 135 16.57 -17.62 4.78
N ASN A 136 16.46 -18.80 5.40
CA ASN A 136 17.49 -19.79 5.25
C ASN A 136 17.48 -20.37 3.81
N LEU A 137 18.59 -20.96 3.41
CA LEU A 137 18.77 -21.49 2.03
C LEU A 137 17.66 -22.46 1.62
N PHE A 138 17.17 -23.28 2.55
CA PHE A 138 16.15 -24.30 2.29
C PHE A 138 14.79 -23.67 1.96
N GLU A 139 14.34 -22.71 2.73
CA GLU A 139 13.07 -21.99 2.48
C GLU A 139 13.14 -21.17 1.18
N SER A 140 14.27 -20.54 0.92
CA SER A 140 14.49 -19.81 -0.33
C SER A 140 14.40 -20.73 -1.55
N LEU A 141 15.04 -21.90 -1.50
CA LEU A 141 14.97 -22.90 -2.57
C LEU A 141 13.57 -23.46 -2.78
N LYS A 142 12.87 -23.77 -1.68
CA LYS A 142 11.49 -24.26 -1.73
C LYS A 142 10.54 -23.25 -2.40
N PHE A 143 10.68 -21.98 -2.07
CA PHE A 143 9.91 -20.92 -2.70
C PHE A 143 10.22 -20.82 -4.20
N GLU A 144 11.50 -20.81 -4.61
CA GLU A 144 11.93 -20.72 -6.01
C GLU A 144 11.39 -21.88 -6.85
N ILE A 145 11.50 -23.10 -6.34
CA ILE A 145 10.99 -24.30 -7.04
C ILE A 145 9.48 -24.22 -7.22
N SER A 146 8.75 -23.86 -6.17
CA SER A 146 7.29 -23.70 -6.22
C SER A 146 6.86 -22.65 -7.23
N TYR A 147 7.55 -21.51 -7.25
CA TYR A 147 7.27 -20.43 -8.19
C TYR A 147 7.55 -20.82 -9.63
N LEU A 148 8.71 -21.42 -9.93
CA LEU A 148 9.08 -21.88 -11.28
C LEU A 148 8.09 -22.94 -11.79
N TRP A 149 7.72 -23.89 -10.95
CA TRP A 149 6.73 -24.91 -11.29
C TRP A 149 5.39 -24.29 -11.70
N LYS A 150 4.89 -23.35 -10.96
CA LYS A 150 3.62 -22.67 -11.25
C LYS A 150 3.69 -21.75 -12.47
N CYS A 151 4.83 -21.10 -12.71
CA CYS A 151 5.06 -20.34 -13.94
C CYS A 151 5.06 -21.25 -15.19
N THR A 152 5.65 -22.45 -15.08
CA THR A 152 5.67 -23.44 -16.16
C THR A 152 4.28 -23.99 -16.45
N LEU A 153 3.52 -24.34 -15.41
CA LEU A 153 2.14 -24.83 -15.56
C LEU A 153 1.22 -23.81 -16.25
N ARG A 154 1.41 -22.51 -15.99
CA ARG A 154 0.64 -21.46 -16.69
C ARG A 154 0.95 -21.38 -18.18
N LYS A 155 2.24 -21.44 -18.54
CA LYS A 155 2.64 -21.44 -19.96
C LYS A 155 2.11 -22.65 -20.75
N LEU A 156 1.82 -23.75 -20.05
CA LEU A 156 1.25 -24.96 -20.67
C LEU A 156 -0.29 -24.95 -20.76
N ARG A 157 -0.95 -24.03 -20.03
CA ARG A 157 -2.42 -23.92 -20.00
C ARG A 157 -2.98 -22.74 -20.82
N GLY A 158 -2.14 -21.83 -21.30
CA GLY A 158 -2.47 -20.73 -22.21
C GLY A 158 -2.00 -21.02 -23.60
#